data_d700da4a5d8f1b6de0145c4fe77bd58c
#
_entry.id   d700da4a5d8f1b6de0145c4fe77bd58c
#
_cell.length_a   1.000
_cell.length_b   1.000
_cell.length_c   1.000
_cell.angle_alpha   90.00
_cell.angle_beta   90.00
_cell.angle_gamma   90.00
#
_symmetry.space_group_name_H-M   'P 1'
#
loop_
_entity.id
_entity.type
_entity.pdbx_description
1 polymer ?
#
loop_
_entity_poly.entity_id
_entity_poly.type
_entity_poly.pdbx_seq_one_letter_code
_entity_poly.pdbx_strand_id
1 'polypeptide(L)'
;MVGYRKKDVLEYIASRGHKEDQNLKNTITSTVEDPVVKKTAITVGGSDRVVEMDRVRKIIADHMINSVRVAPHVTNVVEADVTNLVLWRNKVKDEFSKKYNEKLTYMPVFIEAVASALREFPMINSSVDGDKIILRGKVNIGIAVAKPDGNLIVPVISDADQKNLIGLTSALNDLANRARINKLSPDEISGGTFSITNFGSFRNLFGTPIINQPQVAILATGNIEKKPAVMETPTGDAIVVRHMMYLSLTYDHRVIDGALGGAFLRRVADLLEAFDSNRLI
;
A
#
# COMPACT_ATOMS: atom_id res chain seq x y z
N MET A 1 -23.37 4.29 -44.54
CA MET A 1 -23.65 4.70 -43.15
C MET A 1 -25.17 4.85 -42.99
N VAL A 2 -25.82 3.87 -42.34
CA VAL A 2 -27.28 3.92 -42.07
C VAL A 2 -27.45 4.66 -40.75
N GLY A 3 -27.89 5.92 -40.83
CA GLY A 3 -28.14 6.72 -39.63
C GLY A 3 -29.53 6.42 -39.08
N TYR A 4 -29.62 6.05 -37.81
CA TYR A 4 -30.88 5.92 -37.11
C TYR A 4 -31.50 7.30 -36.86
N ARG A 5 -32.79 7.46 -37.19
CA ARG A 5 -33.52 8.71 -36.94
C ARG A 5 -33.99 8.73 -35.47
N LYS A 6 -34.05 9.91 -34.87
CA LYS A 6 -34.51 10.12 -33.48
C LYS A 6 -35.87 9.44 -33.21
N LYS A 7 -36.73 9.35 -34.24
CA LYS A 7 -38.04 8.69 -34.18
C LYS A 7 -37.91 7.17 -33.95
N ASP A 8 -36.95 6.51 -34.61
CA ASP A 8 -36.75 5.05 -34.54
C ASP A 8 -36.23 4.66 -33.12
N VAL A 9 -35.44 5.54 -32.47
CA VAL A 9 -34.96 5.36 -31.11
C VAL A 9 -36.09 5.53 -30.07
N LEU A 10 -36.96 6.49 -30.28
CA LEU A 10 -38.11 6.73 -29.40
C LEU A 10 -39.16 5.61 -29.49
N GLU A 11 -39.43 5.07 -30.70
CA GLU A 11 -40.29 3.91 -30.89
C GLU A 11 -39.70 2.63 -30.26
N TYR A 12 -38.40 2.45 -30.33
CA TYR A 12 -37.72 1.34 -29.68
C TYR A 12 -37.81 1.41 -28.15
N ILE A 13 -37.64 2.59 -27.56
CA ILE A 13 -37.77 2.82 -26.09
C ILE A 13 -39.25 2.59 -25.65
N ALA A 14 -40.21 3.09 -26.42
CA ALA A 14 -41.65 2.90 -26.12
C ALA A 14 -42.09 1.42 -26.23
N SER A 15 -41.54 0.66 -27.17
CA SER A 15 -41.83 -0.77 -27.31
C SER A 15 -41.26 -1.66 -26.20
N ARG A 16 -40.23 -1.22 -25.50
CA ARG A 16 -39.67 -1.94 -24.31
C ARG A 16 -40.48 -1.69 -23.05
N GLY A 17 -41.12 -0.55 -22.88
CA GLY A 17 -41.94 -0.21 -21.71
C GLY A 17 -43.20 -1.04 -21.50
N HIS A 18 -43.66 -1.78 -22.51
CA HIS A 18 -44.94 -2.52 -22.45
C HIS A 18 -44.77 -4.05 -22.27
N LYS A 19 -43.58 -4.59 -22.17
CA LYS A 19 -43.33 -6.04 -21.96
C LYS A 19 -42.87 -6.44 -20.54
N GLU A 20 -42.60 -5.48 -19.68
CA GLU A 20 -42.03 -5.79 -18.34
C GLU A 20 -43.05 -5.88 -17.18
N ASP A 21 -44.31 -5.45 -17.36
CA ASP A 21 -45.27 -5.35 -16.24
C ASP A 21 -46.10 -6.64 -15.94
N GLN A 22 -45.93 -7.72 -16.69
CA GLN A 22 -46.71 -8.94 -16.43
C GLN A 22 -45.93 -10.14 -15.89
N ASN A 23 -44.60 -10.04 -15.75
CA ASN A 23 -43.75 -11.14 -15.23
C ASN A 23 -43.11 -10.86 -13.84
N LEU A 24 -43.39 -9.71 -13.21
CA LEU A 24 -42.74 -9.29 -11.96
C LEU A 24 -43.50 -9.68 -10.67
N LYS A 25 -44.55 -10.54 -10.73
CA LYS A 25 -45.26 -10.93 -9.51
C LYS A 25 -44.95 -12.32 -8.96
N ASN A 26 -44.07 -13.09 -9.57
CA ASN A 26 -43.84 -14.49 -9.11
C ASN A 26 -42.38 -14.92 -8.95
N THR A 27 -41.42 -14.02 -8.73
CA THR A 27 -40.07 -14.50 -8.38
C THR A 27 -39.33 -13.47 -7.50
N ILE A 28 -39.77 -13.28 -6.28
CA ILE A 28 -38.95 -12.72 -5.20
C ILE A 28 -39.01 -13.69 -4.03
N THR A 29 -38.27 -14.77 -4.15
CA THR A 29 -37.68 -15.54 -3.05
C THR A 29 -36.60 -16.47 -3.63
N SER A 30 -35.60 -15.90 -4.27
CA SER A 30 -34.35 -16.60 -4.38
C SER A 30 -33.36 -15.88 -3.47
N THR A 31 -33.17 -16.42 -2.29
CA THR A 31 -31.95 -16.23 -1.50
C THR A 31 -30.78 -16.35 -2.47
N VAL A 32 -30.05 -15.26 -2.66
CA VAL A 32 -28.75 -15.30 -3.34
C VAL A 32 -27.87 -16.13 -2.41
N GLU A 33 -27.82 -17.44 -2.65
CA GLU A 33 -26.80 -18.28 -2.06
C GLU A 33 -25.47 -17.77 -2.63
N ASP A 34 -24.58 -17.30 -1.76
CA ASP A 34 -23.19 -17.07 -2.11
C ASP A 34 -22.67 -18.31 -2.86
N PRO A 35 -21.96 -18.15 -3.98
CA PRO A 35 -21.44 -19.30 -4.72
C PRO A 35 -20.56 -20.11 -3.77
N VAL A 36 -21.06 -21.27 -3.38
CA VAL A 36 -20.30 -22.25 -2.59
C VAL A 36 -19.11 -22.64 -3.43
N VAL A 37 -17.96 -22.03 -3.16
CA VAL A 37 -16.68 -22.45 -3.74
C VAL A 37 -16.50 -23.90 -3.29
N LYS A 38 -16.72 -24.86 -4.23
CA LYS A 38 -16.47 -26.26 -3.98
C LYS A 38 -15.03 -26.42 -3.54
N LYS A 39 -14.80 -26.69 -2.26
CA LYS A 39 -13.47 -27.01 -1.75
C LYS A 39 -12.98 -28.25 -2.51
N THR A 40 -12.02 -28.07 -3.37
CA THR A 40 -11.34 -29.18 -4.03
C THR A 40 -10.66 -30.01 -2.92
N ALA A 41 -11.05 -31.25 -2.75
CA ALA A 41 -10.42 -32.14 -1.79
C ALA A 41 -8.98 -32.38 -2.23
N ILE A 42 -8.02 -32.04 -1.36
CA ILE A 42 -6.59 -32.30 -1.58
C ILE A 42 -6.31 -33.71 -1.07
N THR A 43 -5.77 -34.58 -1.91
CA THR A 43 -5.33 -35.91 -1.50
C THR A 43 -3.97 -35.78 -0.82
N VAL A 44 -3.89 -36.23 0.44
CA VAL A 44 -2.65 -36.21 1.24
C VAL A 44 -1.94 -37.55 1.02
N GLY A 45 -0.70 -37.54 0.50
CA GLY A 45 0.15 -38.69 0.32
C GLY A 45 0.82 -39.16 1.61
N GLY A 46 1.31 -40.40 1.64
CA GLY A 46 1.92 -40.99 2.83
C GLY A 46 3.22 -40.29 3.34
N SER A 47 3.89 -39.52 2.46
CA SER A 47 5.08 -38.71 2.81
C SER A 47 4.75 -37.26 3.18
N ASP A 48 3.50 -36.83 3.06
CA ASP A 48 3.09 -35.47 3.29
C ASP A 48 2.92 -35.19 4.80
N ARG A 49 3.32 -34.00 5.23
CA ARG A 49 3.10 -33.54 6.59
C ARG A 49 2.00 -32.49 6.61
N VAL A 50 0.92 -32.78 7.29
CA VAL A 50 -0.17 -31.83 7.53
C VAL A 50 0.19 -30.96 8.75
N VAL A 51 0.16 -29.64 8.58
CA VAL A 51 0.36 -28.67 9.65
C VAL A 51 -0.90 -27.78 9.71
N GLU A 52 -1.54 -27.75 10.87
CA GLU A 52 -2.70 -26.88 11.09
C GLU A 52 -2.27 -25.42 11.24
N MET A 53 -3.03 -24.51 10.65
CA MET A 53 -2.88 -23.09 10.90
C MET A 53 -3.29 -22.75 12.35
N ASP A 54 -2.48 -21.98 13.04
CA ASP A 54 -2.86 -21.39 14.32
C ASP A 54 -4.02 -20.36 14.16
N ARG A 55 -4.59 -19.95 15.28
CA ARG A 55 -5.74 -19.02 15.30
C ARG A 55 -5.40 -17.69 14.62
N VAL A 56 -4.23 -17.14 14.88
CA VAL A 56 -3.81 -15.83 14.32
C VAL A 56 -3.64 -15.93 12.82
N ARG A 57 -3.02 -17.02 12.33
CA ARG A 57 -2.84 -17.31 10.91
C ARG A 57 -4.19 -17.44 10.18
N LYS A 58 -5.18 -18.08 10.79
CA LYS A 58 -6.54 -18.20 10.22
C LYS A 58 -7.19 -16.83 10.06
N ILE A 59 -7.12 -15.96 11.09
CA ILE A 59 -7.67 -14.59 11.03
C ILE A 59 -6.98 -13.78 9.91
N ILE A 60 -5.65 -13.85 9.80
CA ILE A 60 -4.90 -13.17 8.73
C ILE A 60 -5.34 -13.69 7.36
N ALA A 61 -5.46 -15.01 7.19
CA ALA A 61 -5.89 -15.62 5.93
C ALA A 61 -7.27 -15.11 5.49
N ASP A 62 -8.25 -15.10 6.39
CA ASP A 62 -9.60 -14.61 6.12
C ASP A 62 -9.59 -13.11 5.76
N HIS A 63 -8.79 -12.31 6.44
CA HIS A 63 -8.63 -10.88 6.16
C HIS A 63 -8.01 -10.63 4.78
N MET A 64 -6.99 -11.38 4.39
CA MET A 64 -6.33 -11.26 3.08
C MET A 64 -7.25 -11.73 1.94
N ILE A 65 -7.96 -12.86 2.12
CA ILE A 65 -8.95 -13.35 1.14
C ILE A 65 -10.05 -12.29 0.95
N ASN A 66 -10.57 -11.73 2.05
CA ASN A 66 -11.58 -10.69 1.98
C ASN A 66 -11.06 -9.45 1.24
N SER A 67 -9.83 -9.01 1.51
CA SER A 67 -9.25 -7.85 0.85
C SER A 67 -9.20 -8.01 -0.68
N VAL A 68 -8.69 -9.15 -1.16
CA VAL A 68 -8.60 -9.44 -2.60
C VAL A 68 -10.00 -9.59 -3.23
N ARG A 69 -10.98 -10.09 -2.47
CA ARG A 69 -12.36 -10.25 -2.96
C ARG A 69 -13.07 -8.92 -3.14
N VAL A 70 -12.89 -7.96 -2.22
CA VAL A 70 -13.66 -6.71 -2.20
C VAL A 70 -12.99 -5.57 -2.98
N ALA A 71 -11.66 -5.59 -3.11
CA ALA A 71 -10.89 -4.53 -3.75
C ALA A 71 -10.20 -5.07 -5.01
N PRO A 72 -10.53 -4.58 -6.22
CA PRO A 72 -9.74 -4.85 -7.42
C PRO A 72 -8.36 -4.20 -7.30
N HIS A 73 -7.33 -5.02 -7.06
CA HIS A 73 -5.96 -4.54 -6.86
C HIS A 73 -5.28 -4.23 -8.19
N VAL A 74 -4.75 -3.01 -8.31
CA VAL A 74 -3.84 -2.60 -9.39
C VAL A 74 -2.55 -2.11 -8.75
N THR A 75 -1.42 -2.39 -9.38
CA THR A 75 -0.10 -1.99 -8.87
C THR A 75 0.65 -1.18 -9.92
N ASN A 76 1.06 0.03 -9.54
CA ASN A 76 2.01 0.86 -10.27
C ASN A 76 3.40 0.74 -9.64
N VAL A 77 4.44 0.82 -10.47
CA VAL A 77 5.83 0.75 -10.02
C VAL A 77 6.61 1.91 -10.61
N VAL A 78 7.46 2.53 -9.82
CA VAL A 78 8.38 3.59 -10.24
C VAL A 78 9.78 3.29 -9.70
N GLU A 79 10.81 3.62 -10.47
CA GLU A 79 12.18 3.62 -10.01
C GLU A 79 12.54 5.04 -9.53
N ALA A 80 13.24 5.14 -8.39
CA ALA A 80 13.65 6.41 -7.78
C ALA A 80 15.15 6.42 -7.48
N ASP A 81 15.81 7.54 -7.74
CA ASP A 81 17.20 7.79 -7.35
C ASP A 81 17.26 8.34 -5.92
N VAL A 82 17.70 7.52 -5.00
CA VAL A 82 17.83 7.86 -3.58
C VAL A 82 19.28 8.08 -3.16
N THR A 83 20.17 8.42 -4.10
CA THR A 83 21.59 8.58 -3.83
C THR A 83 21.87 9.63 -2.75
N ASN A 84 21.21 10.80 -2.83
CA ASN A 84 21.37 11.86 -1.85
C ASN A 84 20.97 11.40 -0.43
N LEU A 85 19.84 10.72 -0.33
CA LEU A 85 19.37 10.14 0.94
C LEU A 85 20.37 9.11 1.50
N VAL A 86 20.89 8.21 0.65
CA VAL A 86 21.86 7.19 1.08
C VAL A 86 23.15 7.81 1.60
N LEU A 87 23.70 8.79 0.86
CA LEU A 87 24.92 9.48 1.25
C LEU A 87 24.72 10.27 2.54
N TRP A 88 23.65 11.03 2.65
CA TRP A 88 23.30 11.77 3.86
C TRP A 88 23.15 10.83 5.07
N ARG A 89 22.34 9.79 4.97
CA ARG A 89 22.13 8.87 6.08
C ARG A 89 23.42 8.20 6.52
N ASN A 90 24.28 7.81 5.60
CA ASN A 90 25.59 7.21 5.94
C ASN A 90 26.50 8.19 6.67
N LYS A 91 26.41 9.50 6.34
CA LYS A 91 27.18 10.56 7.01
C LYS A 91 26.69 10.81 8.45
N VAL A 92 25.36 10.81 8.66
CA VAL A 92 24.79 11.29 9.93
C VAL A 92 24.36 10.20 10.92
N LYS A 93 24.27 8.93 10.50
CA LYS A 93 23.68 7.83 11.30
C LYS A 93 24.32 7.63 12.66
N ASP A 94 25.64 7.78 12.75
CA ASP A 94 26.40 7.52 13.98
C ASP A 94 26.27 8.71 14.95
N GLU A 95 26.28 9.93 14.43
CA GLU A 95 26.02 11.14 15.22
C GLU A 95 24.58 11.16 15.71
N PHE A 96 23.62 10.83 14.85
CA PHE A 96 22.20 10.72 15.20
C PHE A 96 21.99 9.70 16.34
N SER A 97 22.64 8.53 16.24
CA SER A 97 22.56 7.51 17.29
C SER A 97 23.12 7.98 18.62
N LYS A 98 24.27 8.70 18.62
CA LYS A 98 24.87 9.27 19.83
C LYS A 98 24.00 10.36 20.46
N LYS A 99 23.40 11.23 19.61
CA LYS A 99 22.64 12.40 20.08
C LYS A 99 21.24 12.03 20.59
N TYR A 100 20.56 11.10 19.94
CA TYR A 100 19.17 10.77 20.22
C TYR A 100 18.97 9.36 20.82
N ASN A 101 20.02 8.56 20.94
CA ASN A 101 19.96 7.15 21.34
C ASN A 101 19.02 6.30 20.47
N GLU A 102 18.90 6.66 19.17
CA GLU A 102 18.00 6.05 18.21
C GLU A 102 18.76 5.57 16.97
N LYS A 103 18.32 4.42 16.41
CA LYS A 103 18.90 3.91 15.15
C LYS A 103 18.21 4.55 13.95
N LEU A 104 18.93 5.37 13.20
CA LEU A 104 18.42 5.98 11.96
C LEU A 104 18.49 4.99 10.80
N THR A 105 17.31 4.54 10.32
CA THR A 105 17.14 3.74 9.09
C THR A 105 16.60 4.63 7.96
N TYR A 106 16.35 4.08 6.77
CA TYR A 106 15.71 4.81 5.68
C TYR A 106 14.19 5.00 5.90
N MET A 107 13.56 4.08 6.65
CA MET A 107 12.10 4.07 6.83
C MET A 107 11.51 5.39 7.37
N PRO A 108 12.09 6.08 8.36
CA PRO A 108 11.55 7.36 8.81
C PRO A 108 11.45 8.41 7.70
N VAL A 109 12.42 8.45 6.78
CA VAL A 109 12.39 9.36 5.62
C VAL A 109 11.32 8.93 4.61
N PHE A 110 11.15 7.62 4.39
CA PHE A 110 10.07 7.12 3.54
C PHE A 110 8.69 7.45 4.13
N ILE A 111 8.53 7.31 5.45
CA ILE A 111 7.29 7.69 6.15
C ILE A 111 7.02 9.19 6.01
N GLU A 112 8.03 10.03 6.18
CA GLU A 112 7.93 11.48 6.03
C GLU A 112 7.49 11.88 4.60
N ALA A 113 8.11 11.30 3.57
CA ALA A 113 7.75 11.54 2.17
C ALA A 113 6.32 11.09 1.85
N VAL A 114 5.94 9.89 2.31
CA VAL A 114 4.58 9.35 2.13
C VAL A 114 3.54 10.19 2.87
N ALA A 115 3.81 10.58 4.11
CA ALA A 115 2.90 11.41 4.90
C ALA A 115 2.67 12.77 4.24
N SER A 116 3.72 13.38 3.69
CA SER A 116 3.62 14.61 2.91
C SER A 116 2.77 14.42 1.65
N ALA A 117 3.02 13.37 0.87
CA ALA A 117 2.26 13.09 -0.33
C ALA A 117 0.78 12.78 -0.03
N LEU A 118 0.46 12.08 1.07
CA LEU A 118 -0.93 11.79 1.47
C LEU A 118 -1.74 13.07 1.77
N ARG A 119 -1.09 14.15 2.22
CA ARG A 119 -1.75 15.45 2.41
C ARG A 119 -2.11 16.11 1.08
N GLU A 120 -1.29 15.90 0.05
CA GLU A 120 -1.53 16.41 -1.30
C GLU A 120 -2.59 15.57 -2.06
N PHE A 121 -2.70 14.27 -1.72
CA PHE A 121 -3.57 13.29 -2.39
C PHE A 121 -4.57 12.64 -1.40
N PRO A 122 -5.57 13.36 -0.89
CA PRO A 122 -6.46 12.86 0.16
C PRO A 122 -7.29 11.63 -0.25
N MET A 123 -7.55 11.41 -1.54
CA MET A 123 -8.22 10.22 -2.03
C MET A 123 -7.42 8.93 -1.77
N ILE A 124 -6.09 9.00 -1.74
CA ILE A 124 -5.22 7.87 -1.40
C ILE A 124 -5.31 7.54 0.10
N ASN A 125 -5.63 8.54 0.95
CA ASN A 125 -5.83 8.38 2.39
C ASN A 125 -7.32 8.23 2.72
N SER A 126 -7.96 7.21 2.17
CA SER A 126 -9.41 7.00 2.30
C SER A 126 -9.77 5.56 2.62
N SER A 127 -11.06 5.31 2.78
CA SER A 127 -11.67 3.98 2.94
C SER A 127 -12.98 3.93 2.19
N VAL A 128 -13.45 2.72 1.83
CA VAL A 128 -14.73 2.49 1.15
C VAL A 128 -15.73 1.88 2.12
N ASP A 129 -16.94 2.45 2.15
CA ASP A 129 -18.09 1.90 2.88
C ASP A 129 -19.31 1.92 1.97
N GLY A 130 -19.65 0.76 1.41
CA GLY A 130 -20.66 0.64 0.36
C GLY A 130 -20.34 1.54 -0.84
N ASP A 131 -21.23 2.50 -1.12
CA ASP A 131 -21.08 3.48 -2.20
C ASP A 131 -20.41 4.79 -1.75
N LYS A 132 -19.87 4.83 -0.51
CA LYS A 132 -19.27 6.03 0.05
C LYS A 132 -17.75 5.91 0.15
N ILE A 133 -17.05 6.99 -0.18
CA ILE A 133 -15.63 7.17 0.05
C ILE A 133 -15.46 8.04 1.29
N ILE A 134 -14.77 7.52 2.30
CA ILE A 134 -14.49 8.21 3.55
C ILE A 134 -13.07 8.73 3.50
N LEU A 135 -12.89 10.04 3.27
CA LEU A 135 -11.58 10.69 3.34
C LEU A 135 -11.14 10.77 4.81
N ARG A 136 -9.92 10.28 5.09
CA ARG A 136 -9.39 10.29 6.45
C ARG A 136 -8.73 11.62 6.77
N GLY A 137 -9.15 12.28 7.85
CA GLY A 137 -8.57 13.56 8.29
C GLY A 137 -7.19 13.42 8.92
N LYS A 138 -6.85 12.24 9.45
CA LYS A 138 -5.55 11.91 10.04
C LYS A 138 -4.71 11.08 9.07
N VAL A 139 -3.39 11.21 9.17
CA VAL A 139 -2.43 10.39 8.44
C VAL A 139 -1.79 9.42 9.43
N ASN A 140 -2.37 8.21 9.53
CA ASN A 140 -1.91 7.16 10.41
C ASN A 140 -1.25 6.05 9.58
N ILE A 141 0.07 5.92 9.67
CA ILE A 141 0.84 5.02 8.80
C ILE A 141 1.15 3.71 9.51
N GLY A 142 0.59 2.62 9.00
CA GLY A 142 0.93 1.27 9.40
C GLY A 142 2.25 0.82 8.79
N ILE A 143 3.13 0.21 9.59
CA ILE A 143 4.41 -0.32 9.13
C ILE A 143 4.44 -1.83 9.32
N ALA A 144 4.64 -2.57 8.23
CA ALA A 144 4.72 -4.01 8.28
C ALA A 144 6.00 -4.47 9.00
N VAL A 145 5.85 -5.17 10.12
CA VAL A 145 6.95 -5.70 10.93
C VAL A 145 6.88 -7.22 10.97
N ALA A 146 7.94 -7.88 10.51
CA ALA A 146 8.08 -9.33 10.63
C ALA A 146 8.46 -9.70 12.07
N LYS A 147 7.74 -10.69 12.64
CA LYS A 147 8.02 -11.27 13.95
C LYS A 147 8.89 -12.52 13.84
N PRO A 148 9.59 -12.89 14.93
CA PRO A 148 10.42 -14.11 14.94
C PRO A 148 9.65 -15.40 14.69
N ASP A 149 8.35 -15.43 14.97
CA ASP A 149 7.45 -16.57 14.74
C ASP A 149 7.00 -16.72 13.27
N GLY A 150 7.51 -15.87 12.37
CA GLY A 150 7.15 -15.83 10.94
C GLY A 150 5.82 -15.15 10.65
N ASN A 151 5.12 -14.61 11.65
CA ASN A 151 3.94 -13.80 11.44
C ASN A 151 4.31 -12.34 11.18
N LEU A 152 3.39 -11.61 10.54
CA LEU A 152 3.53 -10.19 10.26
C LEU A 152 2.51 -9.43 11.10
N ILE A 153 2.93 -8.31 11.68
CA ILE A 153 2.06 -7.37 12.38
C ILE A 153 2.28 -5.96 11.82
N VAL A 154 1.25 -5.13 11.87
CA VAL A 154 1.29 -3.78 11.29
C VAL A 154 0.99 -2.74 12.36
N PRO A 155 1.97 -2.39 13.21
CA PRO A 155 1.82 -1.27 14.13
C PRO A 155 1.64 0.05 13.39
N VAL A 156 0.93 0.99 14.02
CA VAL A 156 0.47 2.25 13.43
C VAL A 156 1.16 3.43 14.10
N ILE A 157 1.83 4.25 13.31
CA ILE A 157 2.33 5.57 13.72
C ILE A 157 1.19 6.57 13.50
N SER A 158 0.56 7.01 14.59
CA SER A 158 -0.52 7.98 14.55
C SER A 158 -0.01 9.39 14.24
N ASP A 159 -0.80 10.14 13.46
CA ASP A 159 -0.53 11.54 13.09
C ASP A 159 0.90 11.70 12.55
N ALA A 160 1.27 10.84 11.59
CA ALA A 160 2.64 10.76 11.06
C ALA A 160 3.07 12.05 10.35
N ASP A 161 2.12 12.79 9.76
CA ASP A 161 2.31 14.09 9.12
C ASP A 161 2.61 15.23 10.11
N GLN A 162 2.37 15.03 11.41
CA GLN A 162 2.66 15.99 12.48
C GLN A 162 4.02 15.74 13.15
N LYS A 163 4.73 14.68 12.79
CA LYS A 163 5.99 14.29 13.40
C LYS A 163 7.17 14.70 12.52
N ASN A 164 8.21 15.22 13.16
CA ASN A 164 9.50 15.41 12.51
C ASN A 164 10.27 14.08 12.42
N LEU A 165 11.41 14.08 11.73
CA LEU A 165 12.24 12.90 11.51
C LEU A 165 12.64 12.18 12.82
N ILE A 166 12.94 12.94 13.88
CA ILE A 166 13.33 12.37 15.18
C ILE A 166 12.13 11.63 15.80
N GLY A 167 10.96 12.28 15.82
CA GLY A 167 9.72 11.68 16.34
C GLY A 167 9.28 10.45 15.54
N LEU A 168 9.41 10.48 14.19
CA LEU A 168 9.14 9.32 13.34
C LEU A 168 10.13 8.17 13.61
N THR A 169 11.41 8.49 13.81
CA THR A 169 12.44 7.47 14.09
C THR A 169 12.19 6.80 15.42
N SER A 170 11.92 7.58 16.47
CA SER A 170 11.65 7.04 17.82
C SER A 170 10.36 6.20 17.83
N ALA A 171 9.27 6.70 17.26
CA ALA A 171 8.01 5.98 17.19
C ALA A 171 8.16 4.65 16.41
N LEU A 172 8.86 4.67 15.27
CA LEU A 172 9.11 3.48 14.47
C LEU A 172 9.94 2.43 15.24
N ASN A 173 11.04 2.85 15.87
CA ASN A 173 11.93 1.94 16.59
C ASN A 173 11.23 1.32 17.80
N ASP A 174 10.49 2.11 18.58
CA ASP A 174 9.72 1.63 19.72
C ASP A 174 8.67 0.61 19.29
N LEU A 175 7.79 0.98 18.33
CA LEU A 175 6.74 0.10 17.84
C LEU A 175 7.31 -1.20 17.25
N ALA A 176 8.39 -1.12 16.45
CA ALA A 176 9.02 -2.28 15.84
C ALA A 176 9.66 -3.20 16.89
N ASN A 177 10.28 -2.66 17.93
CA ASN A 177 10.88 -3.45 19.01
C ASN A 177 9.79 -4.15 19.84
N ARG A 178 8.73 -3.43 20.22
CA ARG A 178 7.61 -4.00 20.98
C ARG A 178 6.81 -5.01 20.16
N ALA A 179 6.68 -4.81 18.85
CA ALA A 179 6.07 -5.77 17.93
C ALA A 179 6.76 -7.13 17.97
N ARG A 180 8.12 -7.16 17.91
CA ARG A 180 8.92 -8.39 17.90
C ARG A 180 8.81 -9.20 19.19
N ILE A 181 8.51 -8.56 20.30
CA ILE A 181 8.33 -9.19 21.62
C ILE A 181 6.87 -9.29 22.06
N ASN A 182 5.93 -9.11 21.14
CA ASN A 182 4.48 -9.18 21.37
C ASN A 182 3.98 -8.26 22.50
N LYS A 183 4.51 -7.03 22.59
CA LYS A 183 4.16 -6.03 23.61
C LYS A 183 3.42 -4.82 23.04
N LEU A 184 2.73 -4.96 21.90
CA LEU A 184 1.86 -3.92 21.36
C LEU A 184 0.47 -4.02 22.00
N SER A 185 -0.15 -2.86 22.26
CA SER A 185 -1.55 -2.76 22.63
C SER A 185 -2.45 -2.89 21.40
N PRO A 186 -3.75 -3.27 21.55
CA PRO A 186 -4.69 -3.32 20.44
C PRO A 186 -4.84 -1.99 19.69
N ASP A 187 -4.75 -0.85 20.39
CA ASP A 187 -4.87 0.48 19.79
C ASP A 187 -3.69 0.82 18.88
N GLU A 188 -2.53 0.23 19.12
CA GLU A 188 -1.32 0.46 18.32
C GLU A 188 -1.27 -0.36 17.01
N ILE A 189 -2.23 -1.26 16.81
CA ILE A 189 -2.36 -2.07 15.59
C ILE A 189 -3.66 -1.78 14.84
N SER A 190 -4.40 -0.77 15.27
CA SER A 190 -5.69 -0.37 14.71
C SER A 190 -5.67 1.09 14.24
N GLY A 191 -6.67 1.50 13.46
CA GLY A 191 -6.82 2.90 13.05
C GLY A 191 -5.79 3.40 12.02
N GLY A 192 -4.99 2.52 11.41
CA GLY A 192 -4.12 2.86 10.30
C GLY A 192 -4.92 3.28 9.06
N THR A 193 -4.50 4.35 8.38
CA THR A 193 -5.17 4.88 7.19
C THR A 193 -4.42 4.58 5.90
N PHE A 194 -3.13 4.27 6.00
CA PHE A 194 -2.25 3.86 4.92
C PHE A 194 -1.18 2.91 5.45
N SER A 195 -0.66 2.00 4.64
CA SER A 195 0.38 1.06 5.06
C SER A 195 1.64 1.16 4.20
N ILE A 196 2.80 0.94 4.84
CA ILE A 196 4.09 0.81 4.16
C ILE A 196 4.70 -0.55 4.54
N THR A 197 5.19 -1.27 3.52
CA THR A 197 5.94 -2.52 3.70
C THR A 197 7.32 -2.40 3.06
N ASN A 198 8.32 -3.07 3.65
CA ASN A 198 9.70 -3.03 3.18
C ASN A 198 10.16 -4.40 2.67
N PHE A 199 10.15 -4.59 1.37
CA PHE A 199 10.68 -5.77 0.70
C PHE A 199 12.22 -5.75 0.56
N GLY A 200 12.82 -4.56 0.63
CA GLY A 200 14.27 -4.39 0.52
C GLY A 200 15.05 -5.06 1.65
N SER A 201 14.43 -5.28 2.82
CA SER A 201 15.02 -6.05 3.93
C SER A 201 15.33 -7.50 3.54
N PHE A 202 14.66 -8.04 2.53
CA PHE A 202 14.86 -9.37 1.95
C PHE A 202 15.59 -9.32 0.59
N ARG A 203 16.17 -8.16 0.22
CA ARG A 203 16.81 -7.90 -1.08
C ARG A 203 15.89 -8.08 -2.30
N ASN A 204 14.58 -7.96 -2.12
CA ASN A 204 13.65 -7.99 -3.24
C ASN A 204 13.62 -6.61 -3.93
N LEU A 205 13.59 -6.62 -5.25
CA LEU A 205 13.56 -5.38 -6.06
C LEU A 205 12.27 -4.61 -5.82
N PHE A 206 11.12 -5.28 -5.89
CA PHE A 206 9.80 -4.74 -5.62
C PHE A 206 8.83 -5.89 -5.28
N GLY A 207 7.61 -5.58 -4.94
CA GLY A 207 6.54 -6.54 -4.69
C GLY A 207 5.17 -5.91 -4.89
N THR A 208 4.15 -6.73 -4.97
CA THR A 208 2.74 -6.35 -5.11
C THR A 208 1.99 -6.72 -3.83
N PRO A 209 2.03 -5.88 -2.78
CA PRO A 209 1.41 -6.22 -1.50
C PRO A 209 -0.12 -6.20 -1.60
N ILE A 210 -0.77 -7.02 -0.78
CA ILE A 210 -2.22 -6.98 -0.62
C ILE A 210 -2.60 -5.80 0.28
N ILE A 211 -3.67 -5.09 -0.08
CA ILE A 211 -4.17 -3.93 0.67
C ILE A 211 -4.64 -4.38 2.05
N ASN A 212 -4.26 -3.64 3.09
CA ASN A 212 -4.69 -3.86 4.46
C ASN A 212 -6.05 -3.15 4.71
N GLN A 213 -7.15 -3.86 4.49
CA GLN A 213 -8.49 -3.29 4.68
C GLN A 213 -8.64 -2.67 6.09
N PRO A 214 -9.40 -1.56 6.24
CA PRO A 214 -10.23 -0.86 5.27
C PRO A 214 -9.50 0.25 4.48
N GLN A 215 -8.18 0.22 4.40
CA GLN A 215 -7.37 1.13 3.59
C GLN A 215 -7.62 0.87 2.10
N VAL A 216 -7.35 1.87 1.27
CA VAL A 216 -7.50 1.75 -0.20
C VAL A 216 -6.15 1.62 -0.92
N ALA A 217 -5.03 1.74 -0.22
CA ALA A 217 -3.70 1.61 -0.82
C ALA A 217 -2.64 1.18 0.18
N ILE A 218 -1.56 0.60 -0.36
CA ILE A 218 -0.34 0.19 0.36
C ILE A 218 0.88 0.45 -0.51
N LEU A 219 1.93 1.04 0.08
CA LEU A 219 3.22 1.24 -0.58
C LEU A 219 4.21 0.16 -0.17
N ALA A 220 4.91 -0.40 -1.15
CA ALA A 220 6.07 -1.23 -0.89
C ALA A 220 7.36 -0.53 -1.32
N THR A 221 8.39 -0.60 -0.48
CA THR A 221 9.73 -0.13 -0.79
C THR A 221 10.64 -1.31 -1.13
N GLY A 222 11.32 -1.23 -2.26
CA GLY A 222 12.28 -2.23 -2.71
C GLY A 222 13.67 -2.08 -2.10
N ASN A 223 14.58 -2.95 -2.53
CA ASN A 223 15.99 -2.87 -2.17
C ASN A 223 16.66 -1.64 -2.80
N ILE A 224 17.56 -1.01 -2.06
CA ILE A 224 18.40 0.07 -2.60
C ILE A 224 19.69 -0.55 -3.15
N GLU A 225 19.91 -0.40 -4.45
CA GLU A 225 21.05 -0.98 -5.15
C GLU A 225 21.83 0.07 -5.93
N LYS A 226 23.15 -0.14 -6.06
CA LYS A 226 23.97 0.65 -6.97
C LYS A 226 23.72 0.17 -8.40
N LYS A 227 23.30 1.11 -9.26
CA LYS A 227 23.07 0.87 -10.68
C LYS A 227 23.76 1.94 -11.54
N PRO A 228 24.18 1.63 -12.78
CA PRO A 228 24.50 2.66 -13.75
C PRO A 228 23.23 3.41 -14.12
N ALA A 229 23.29 4.73 -14.10
CA ALA A 229 22.21 5.62 -14.53
C ALA A 229 22.77 6.71 -15.45
N VAL A 230 21.94 7.17 -16.37
CA VAL A 230 22.28 8.30 -17.23
C VAL A 230 22.02 9.59 -16.47
N MET A 231 23.00 10.48 -16.47
CA MET A 231 22.86 11.82 -15.94
C MET A 231 23.09 12.82 -17.08
N GLU A 232 22.10 13.65 -17.34
CA GLU A 232 22.22 14.75 -18.30
C GLU A 232 23.18 15.81 -17.76
N THR A 233 24.15 16.21 -18.57
CA THR A 233 25.08 17.27 -18.25
C THR A 233 25.09 18.31 -19.37
N PRO A 234 25.58 19.54 -19.13
CA PRO A 234 25.67 20.57 -20.17
C PRO A 234 26.51 20.15 -21.39
N THR A 235 27.35 19.13 -21.26
CA THR A 235 28.24 18.62 -22.33
C THR A 235 27.75 17.30 -22.93
N GLY A 236 26.58 16.82 -22.55
CA GLY A 236 25.97 15.56 -22.99
C GLY A 236 25.72 14.59 -21.84
N ASP A 237 25.22 13.39 -22.16
CA ASP A 237 24.90 12.37 -21.20
C ASP A 237 26.14 11.70 -20.62
N ALA A 238 26.15 11.48 -19.31
CA ALA A 238 27.19 10.74 -18.60
C ALA A 238 26.61 9.52 -17.88
N ILE A 239 27.30 8.39 -17.92
CA ILE A 239 26.94 7.22 -17.11
C ILE A 239 27.56 7.36 -15.73
N VAL A 240 26.72 7.36 -14.70
CA VAL A 240 27.14 7.51 -13.31
C VAL A 240 26.58 6.37 -12.45
N VAL A 241 27.21 6.08 -11.32
CA VAL A 241 26.70 5.12 -10.36
C VAL A 241 25.75 5.83 -9.39
N ARG A 242 24.49 5.37 -9.34
CA ARG A 242 23.46 5.91 -8.45
C ARG A 242 22.89 4.82 -7.55
N HIS A 243 22.31 5.22 -6.42
CA HIS A 243 21.56 4.32 -5.56
C HIS A 243 20.10 4.38 -5.97
N MET A 244 19.65 3.33 -6.66
CA MET A 244 18.31 3.23 -7.21
C MET A 244 17.46 2.30 -6.34
N MET A 245 16.18 2.60 -6.24
CA MET A 245 15.19 1.72 -5.61
C MET A 245 13.88 1.74 -6.37
N TYR A 246 13.12 0.65 -6.26
CA TYR A 246 11.75 0.61 -6.73
C TYR A 246 10.78 0.92 -5.60
N LEU A 247 9.75 1.69 -5.94
CA LEU A 247 8.55 1.90 -5.14
C LEU A 247 7.38 1.28 -5.89
N SER A 248 6.55 0.50 -5.21
CA SER A 248 5.33 -0.04 -5.79
C SER A 248 4.12 0.31 -4.93
N LEU A 249 3.09 0.86 -5.56
CA LEU A 249 1.83 1.22 -4.94
C LEU A 249 0.76 0.27 -5.42
N THR A 250 0.19 -0.52 -4.52
CA THR A 250 -1.03 -1.29 -4.80
C THR A 250 -2.23 -0.54 -4.25
N TYR A 251 -3.28 -0.38 -5.06
CA TYR A 251 -4.46 0.40 -4.71
C TYR A 251 -5.76 -0.26 -5.19
N ASP A 252 -6.86 0.15 -4.54
CA ASP A 252 -8.22 -0.28 -4.85
C ASP A 252 -8.75 0.52 -6.04
N HIS A 253 -8.89 -0.15 -7.20
CA HIS A 253 -9.29 0.50 -8.46
C HIS A 253 -10.75 0.95 -8.49
N ARG A 254 -11.52 0.67 -7.44
CA ARG A 254 -12.88 1.26 -7.30
C ARG A 254 -12.83 2.75 -6.95
N VAL A 255 -11.72 3.19 -6.32
CA VAL A 255 -11.55 4.56 -5.79
C VAL A 255 -10.41 5.30 -6.47
N ILE A 256 -9.32 4.59 -6.78
CA ILE A 256 -8.09 5.15 -7.31
C ILE A 256 -7.90 4.61 -8.73
N ASP A 257 -7.83 5.51 -9.71
CA ASP A 257 -7.48 5.16 -11.07
C ASP A 257 -5.95 5.21 -11.31
N GLY A 258 -5.55 4.79 -12.51
CA GLY A 258 -4.12 4.75 -12.89
C GLY A 258 -3.46 6.13 -12.89
N ALA A 259 -4.18 7.19 -13.19
CA ALA A 259 -3.65 8.55 -13.21
C ALA A 259 -3.40 9.06 -11.79
N LEU A 260 -4.37 8.89 -10.88
CA LEU A 260 -4.24 9.29 -9.49
C LEU A 260 -3.18 8.47 -8.76
N GLY A 261 -3.20 7.13 -8.91
CA GLY A 261 -2.20 6.25 -8.30
C GLY A 261 -0.79 6.51 -8.82
N GLY A 262 -0.66 6.74 -10.14
CA GLY A 262 0.61 7.10 -10.76
C GLY A 262 1.15 8.44 -10.30
N ALA A 263 0.31 9.47 -10.24
CA ALA A 263 0.69 10.81 -9.76
C ALA A 263 1.15 10.79 -8.30
N PHE A 264 0.41 10.10 -7.43
CA PHE A 264 0.83 9.93 -6.02
C PHE A 264 2.18 9.21 -5.90
N LEU A 265 2.34 8.07 -6.60
CA LEU A 265 3.58 7.30 -6.53
C LEU A 265 4.77 8.09 -7.06
N ARG A 266 4.60 8.82 -8.18
CA ARG A 266 5.63 9.72 -8.72
C ARG A 266 5.96 10.83 -7.73
N ARG A 267 4.95 11.43 -7.08
CA ARG A 267 5.17 12.46 -6.06
C ARG A 267 5.99 11.96 -4.87
N VAL A 268 5.73 10.75 -4.40
CA VAL A 268 6.57 10.13 -3.35
C VAL A 268 8.01 9.97 -3.81
N ALA A 269 8.21 9.50 -5.05
CA ALA A 269 9.55 9.36 -5.62
C ALA A 269 10.25 10.73 -5.77
N ASP A 270 9.57 11.76 -6.25
CA ASP A 270 10.10 13.12 -6.38
C ASP A 270 10.57 13.68 -5.02
N LEU A 271 9.80 13.46 -3.96
CA LEU A 271 10.19 13.88 -2.60
C LEU A 271 11.46 13.17 -2.11
N LEU A 272 11.65 11.91 -2.49
CA LEU A 272 12.85 11.15 -2.14
C LEU A 272 14.07 11.53 -3.00
N GLU A 273 13.87 11.79 -4.28
CA GLU A 273 14.92 12.22 -5.22
C GLU A 273 15.42 13.65 -4.91
N ALA A 274 14.48 14.54 -4.51
CA ALA A 274 14.79 15.91 -4.10
C ALA A 274 15.31 16.00 -2.65
N PHE A 275 15.68 14.87 -2.01
CA PHE A 275 16.18 14.88 -0.64
C PHE A 275 17.41 15.77 -0.47
N ASP A 276 17.36 16.70 0.50
CA ASP A 276 18.50 17.58 0.80
C ASP A 276 19.62 16.82 1.53
N SER A 277 20.73 16.60 0.83
CA SER A 277 21.92 15.94 1.39
C SER A 277 22.64 16.77 2.47
N ASN A 278 22.28 18.04 2.67
CA ASN A 278 22.82 18.93 3.71
C ASN A 278 21.87 19.09 4.89
N ARG A 279 20.75 18.35 4.92
CA ARG A 279 19.79 18.38 6.02
C ARG A 279 20.47 18.17 7.36
N LEU A 280 20.24 19.08 8.31
CA LEU A 280 20.72 18.97 9.70
C LEU A 280 19.90 17.95 10.50
N ILE A 281 20.52 17.35 11.53
CA ILE A 281 19.93 16.38 12.48
C ILE A 281 19.79 16.99 13.87
#